data_1e31b747a5a8ac8d3e455e1f13dccee7
#
_entry.id   1e31b747a5a8ac8d3e455e1f13dccee7
#
_cell.length_a   1.000
_cell.length_b   1.000
_cell.length_c   1.000
_cell.angle_alpha   90.00
_cell.angle_beta   90.00
_cell.angle_gamma   90.00
#
_symmetry.space_group_name_H-M   'P 1'
#
loop_
_entity.id
_entity.type
_entity.pdbx_description
1 polymer ?
#
loop_
_entity_poly.entity_id
_entity_poly.type
_entity_poly.pdbx_seq_one_letter_code
_entity_poly.pdbx_strand_id
1 'polypeptide(L)' 'MKQNYYLVVKCTPLDDQWETDAARKPILITTNTDPYDGYGYEIYHINPDGTLTLEKYYEEDYS' A
#
# COMPACT_ATOMS: atom_id res chain seq x y z
N MET A 1 -22.40 -4.44 -12.27
CA MET A 1 -20.97 -4.61 -12.50
C MET A 1 -20.20 -4.31 -11.26
N LYS A 2 -19.28 -5.19 -10.92
CA LYS A 2 -18.54 -5.06 -9.68
C LYS A 2 -17.27 -4.25 -9.91
N GLN A 3 -16.97 -3.38 -8.97
CA GLN A 3 -15.72 -2.67 -8.97
C GLN A 3 -14.85 -3.18 -7.85
N ASN A 4 -13.57 -3.19 -8.09
CA ASN A 4 -12.60 -3.56 -7.08
C ASN A 4 -12.16 -2.29 -6.35
N TYR A 5 -12.15 -2.38 -5.04
CA TYR A 5 -11.68 -1.29 -4.20
C TYR A 5 -10.38 -1.69 -3.55
N TYR A 6 -9.53 -0.71 -3.40
CA TYR A 6 -8.19 -0.92 -2.86
C TYR A 6 -7.93 0.06 -1.75
N LEU A 7 -7.27 -0.42 -0.71
CA LEU A 7 -6.79 0.42 0.38
C LEU A 7 -5.35 0.78 0.09
N VAL A 8 -5.06 2.07 0.04
CA VAL A 8 -3.70 2.55 -0.18
C VAL A 8 -3.12 2.96 1.16
N VAL A 9 -1.96 2.41 1.46
CA VAL A 9 -1.26 2.63 2.72
C VAL A 9 0.06 3.29 2.40
N LYS A 10 0.27 4.46 2.99
CA LYS A 10 1.54 5.15 2.84
C LYS A 10 2.55 4.58 3.82
N CYS A 11 3.71 4.20 3.31
CA CYS A 11 4.78 3.65 4.10
C CYS A 11 5.91 4.66 4.14
N THR A 12 6.27 5.08 5.33
CA THR A 12 7.33 6.06 5.52
C THR A 12 8.48 5.35 6.22
N PRO A 13 9.67 5.30 5.63
CA PRO A 13 10.80 4.65 6.28
C PRO A 13 11.09 5.29 7.63
N LEU A 14 11.37 4.47 8.61
CA LEU A 14 11.77 4.97 9.91
C LEU A 14 13.20 5.46 9.83
N ASP A 15 13.51 6.37 10.72
CA ASP A 15 14.78 7.08 10.67
C ASP A 15 15.85 6.26 11.37
N ASP A 16 16.06 5.06 10.88
CA ASP A 16 17.19 4.26 11.35
C ASP A 16 17.62 3.42 10.16
N GLN A 17 18.56 2.52 10.38
CA GLN A 17 19.13 1.80 9.27
C GLN A 17 18.42 0.50 8.97
N TRP A 18 17.31 0.22 9.63
CA TRP A 18 16.61 -1.03 9.38
C TRP A 18 15.54 -0.78 8.36
N GLU A 19 15.85 -1.10 7.15
CA GLU A 19 15.01 -0.75 6.02
C GLU A 19 13.70 -1.49 5.98
N THR A 20 13.57 -2.57 6.74
CA THR A 20 12.30 -3.27 6.77
C THR A 20 11.28 -2.57 7.65
N ASP A 21 11.73 -1.62 8.45
CA ASP A 21 10.82 -0.90 9.34
C ASP A 21 10.27 0.31 8.61
N ALA A 22 8.98 0.45 8.66
CA ALA A 22 8.32 1.61 8.07
C ALA A 22 7.04 1.88 8.84
N ALA A 23 6.76 3.16 9.03
CA ALA A 23 5.48 3.56 9.59
C ALA A 23 4.44 3.44 8.48
N ARG A 24 3.34 2.77 8.76
CA ARG A 24 2.28 2.53 7.78
C ARG A 24 1.05 3.28 8.19
N LYS A 25 0.49 4.03 7.24
CA LYS A 25 -0.68 4.82 7.51
C LYS A 25 -1.65 4.70 6.35
N PRO A 26 -2.85 4.18 6.59
CA PRO A 26 -3.86 4.14 5.52
C PRO A 26 -4.24 5.56 5.13
N ILE A 27 -4.31 5.83 3.84
CA ILE A 27 -4.58 7.19 3.41
C ILE A 27 -5.87 7.31 2.62
N LEU A 28 -6.23 6.27 1.83
CA LEU A 28 -7.46 6.38 1.06
C LEU A 28 -7.89 5.03 0.53
N ILE A 29 -9.14 4.98 0.08
CA ILE A 29 -9.67 3.82 -0.65
C ILE A 29 -9.99 4.31 -2.06
N THR A 30 -9.55 3.55 -3.05
CA THR A 30 -9.69 3.97 -4.43
C THR A 30 -9.98 2.77 -5.33
N THR A 31 -10.53 3.03 -6.48
CA THR A 31 -10.69 2.01 -7.52
C THR A 31 -9.55 2.08 -8.53
N ASN A 32 -8.73 3.12 -8.49
CA ASN A 32 -7.62 3.28 -9.43
C ASN A 32 -6.33 3.45 -8.64
N THR A 33 -5.45 2.45 -8.73
CA THR A 33 -4.21 2.46 -7.97
C THR A 33 -3.02 2.98 -8.78
N ASP A 34 -3.22 3.36 -10.02
CA ASP A 34 -2.12 3.82 -10.86
C ASP A 34 -1.32 4.98 -10.25
N PRO A 35 -1.96 5.99 -9.65
CA PRO A 35 -1.17 7.08 -9.06
C PRO A 35 -0.28 6.65 -7.91
N TYR A 36 -0.52 5.47 -7.36
CA TYR A 36 0.21 4.99 -6.19
C TYR A 36 1.13 3.82 -6.54
N ASP A 37 1.42 3.65 -7.82
CA ASP A 37 2.28 2.57 -8.28
C ASP A 37 3.72 3.05 -8.26
N GLY A 38 4.27 3.16 -7.08
CA GLY A 38 5.64 3.63 -6.91
C GLY A 38 6.12 3.25 -5.54
N TYR A 39 7.28 3.76 -5.18
CA TYR A 39 7.85 3.47 -3.89
C TYR A 39 7.06 4.18 -2.79
N GLY A 40 7.03 3.57 -1.66
CA GLY A 40 6.44 4.20 -0.50
C GLY A 40 4.99 3.87 -0.25
N TYR A 41 4.40 2.98 -1.03
CA TYR A 41 3.00 2.62 -0.85
C TYR A 41 2.84 1.11 -0.84
N GLU A 42 1.91 0.65 -0.02
CA GLU A 42 1.36 -0.70 -0.13
C GLU A 42 -0.07 -0.59 -0.58
N ILE A 43 -0.53 -1.55 -1.35
CA ILE A 43 -1.89 -1.56 -1.86
C ILE A 43 -2.51 -2.89 -1.51
N TYR A 44 -3.69 -2.85 -0.91
CA TYR A 44 -4.44 -4.02 -0.53
C TYR A 44 -5.76 -4.02 -1.28
N HIS A 45 -6.11 -5.17 -1.82
CA HIS A 45 -7.43 -5.37 -2.41
C HIS A 45 -8.42 -5.62 -1.29
N ILE A 46 -9.53 -4.91 -1.32
CA ILE A 46 -10.58 -5.09 -0.32
C ILE A 46 -11.54 -6.13 -0.87
N ASN A 47 -11.58 -7.27 -0.21
CA ASN A 47 -12.41 -8.37 -0.63
C ASN A 47 -13.86 -8.15 -0.24
N PRO A 48 -14.82 -8.82 -0.92
CA PRO A 48 -16.23 -8.63 -0.59
C PRO A 48 -16.58 -8.99 0.86
N ASP A 49 -15.81 -9.87 1.47
CA ASP A 49 -16.08 -10.28 2.85
C ASP A 49 -15.40 -9.36 3.87
N GLY A 50 -14.74 -8.30 3.41
CA GLY A 50 -14.09 -7.35 4.29
C GLY A 50 -12.64 -7.64 4.61
N THR A 51 -12.12 -8.76 4.11
CA THR A 51 -10.70 -9.04 4.30
C THR A 51 -9.86 -8.34 3.26
N LEU A 52 -8.55 -8.29 3.50
CA LEU A 52 -7.63 -7.59 2.61
C LEU A 52 -6.66 -8.59 2.01
N THR A 53 -6.36 -8.40 0.73
CA THR A 53 -5.36 -9.18 0.03
C THR A 53 -4.26 -8.24 -0.42
N LEU A 54 -3.02 -8.55 -0.06
CA LEU A 54 -1.89 -7.70 -0.43
C LEU A 54 -1.66 -7.78 -1.93
N GLU A 55 -1.77 -6.62 -2.59
CA GLU A 55 -1.56 -6.54 -4.03
C GLU A 55 -0.20 -5.95 -4.38
N LYS A 56 0.25 -4.99 -3.62
CA LYS A 56 1.51 -4.33 -3.86
C LYS A 56 2.25 -4.19 -2.54
N TYR A 57 3.45 -4.71 -2.53
CA TYR A 57 4.29 -4.74 -1.36
C TYR A 57 5.10 -3.46 -1.28
N TYR A 58 5.33 -2.98 -0.06
CA TYR A 58 6.19 -1.84 0.16
C TYR A 58 7.61 -2.17 -0.26
N GLU A 59 8.20 -1.30 -1.06
CA GLU A 59 9.57 -1.44 -1.48
C GLU A 59 10.32 -0.16 -1.17
N GLU A 60 11.54 -0.31 -0.70
CA GLU A 60 12.44 0.82 -0.60
C GLU A 60 13.33 0.85 -1.82
N ASP A 61 13.73 2.06 -2.17
CA ASP A 61 14.62 2.26 -3.29
C ASP A 61 16.04 2.23 -2.77
N TYR A 62 16.71 1.18 -3.06
CA TYR A 62 18.09 0.99 -2.60
C TYR A 62 19.09 1.32 -3.67
N SER A 63 18.86 2.14 -4.49
CA SER A 63 19.82 2.38 -5.58
C SER A 63 21.16 2.88 -5.08
#